data_6e93095b758ed5a8715a748036a1427c
#
_entry.id   6e93095b758ed5a8715a748036a1427c
#
_cell.length_a   1.000
_cell.length_b   1.000
_cell.length_c   1.000
_cell.angle_alpha   90.00
_cell.angle_beta   90.00
_cell.angle_gamma   90.00
#
_symmetry.space_group_name_H-M   'P 1'
#
loop_
_entity.id
_entity.type
_entity.pdbx_description
1 polymer ?
#
loop_
_entity_poly.entity_id
_entity_poly.type
_entity_poly.pdbx_seq_one_letter_code
_entity_poly.pdbx_strand_id
1 'polypeptide(L)'
;ISEIAVSSQRVSTEQATGRITASATLQEVGHLKAAASFDPKDLRNVELDMEVDNMLLHQLDAYGRWYAAHPLEDGALRYVSHTVLKNGFIDSQNSLRVDRLKVGKRVDEHDPGIYVLPLRLAAGLLKDVHGVVELDVPVKGDLKDPQFKVWPIIWQVLKNLVVKAVSAPGR
;
A
#
# COMPACT_ATOMS: atom_id res chain seq x y z
N ILE A 1 3.22 7.68 -15.62
CA ILE A 1 4.47 7.92 -14.87
C ILE A 1 5.36 8.74 -15.77
N SER A 2 5.86 9.84 -15.28
CA SER A 2 6.79 10.73 -15.96
C SER A 2 7.91 11.15 -15.01
N GLU A 3 8.96 11.76 -15.55
CA GLU A 3 10.07 12.33 -14.78
C GLU A 3 10.68 11.34 -13.77
N ILE A 4 11.10 10.18 -14.26
CA ILE A 4 11.76 9.19 -13.42
C ILE A 4 13.21 9.61 -13.21
N ALA A 5 13.62 9.82 -11.97
CA ALA A 5 14.99 10.03 -11.58
C ALA A 5 15.46 8.89 -10.66
N VAL A 6 16.58 8.31 -10.96
CA VAL A 6 17.24 7.29 -10.14
C VAL A 6 18.66 7.74 -9.86
N SER A 7 19.06 7.74 -8.60
CA SER A 7 20.42 8.01 -8.18
C SER A 7 20.95 6.88 -7.31
N SER A 8 22.23 6.56 -7.46
CA SER A 8 22.92 5.64 -6.56
C SER A 8 24.12 6.35 -5.94
N GLN A 9 24.28 6.22 -4.64
CA GLN A 9 25.56 6.54 -3.99
C GLN A 9 26.49 5.35 -4.16
N ARG A 10 27.80 5.62 -4.31
CA ARG A 10 28.84 4.63 -4.62
C ARG A 10 28.59 3.29 -3.93
N VAL A 11 28.17 2.32 -4.72
CA VAL A 11 28.12 0.91 -4.32
C VAL A 11 29.50 0.35 -4.59
N SER A 12 30.38 0.33 -3.60
CA SER A 12 31.66 -0.35 -3.70
C SER A 12 31.70 -1.55 -2.77
N THR A 13 32.36 -2.61 -3.18
CA THR A 13 32.58 -3.80 -2.34
C THR A 13 33.46 -3.53 -1.10
N GLU A 14 34.03 -2.34 -1.02
CA GLU A 14 34.80 -1.88 0.14
C GLU A 14 33.92 -1.15 1.18
N GLN A 15 32.73 -0.73 0.81
CA GLN A 15 31.77 -0.11 1.73
C GLN A 15 30.77 -1.15 2.26
N ALA A 16 30.48 -1.08 3.55
CA ALA A 16 29.57 -2.01 4.21
C ALA A 16 28.09 -1.79 3.81
N THR A 17 27.74 -0.68 3.14
CA THR A 17 26.35 -0.33 2.82
C THR A 17 26.25 0.34 1.46
N GLY A 18 25.43 -0.22 0.58
CA GLY A 18 24.99 0.41 -0.66
C GLY A 18 23.66 1.16 -0.44
N ARG A 19 23.46 2.27 -1.15
CA ARG A 19 22.20 3.02 -1.12
C ARG A 19 21.76 3.41 -2.53
N ILE A 20 20.48 3.18 -2.81
CA ILE A 20 19.82 3.60 -4.05
C ILE A 20 18.60 4.43 -3.68
N THR A 21 18.39 5.54 -4.38
CA THR A 21 17.18 6.34 -4.26
C THR A 21 16.52 6.50 -5.62
N ALA A 22 15.22 6.50 -5.64
CA ALA A 22 14.41 6.72 -6.84
C ALA A 22 13.30 7.72 -6.54
N SER A 23 12.97 8.54 -7.53
CA SER A 23 11.79 9.40 -7.48
C SER A 23 11.09 9.40 -8.83
N ALA A 24 9.78 9.60 -8.82
CA ALA A 24 8.99 9.71 -10.02
C ALA A 24 7.78 10.62 -9.80
N THR A 25 7.32 11.28 -10.85
CA THR A 25 6.02 11.96 -10.88
C THR A 25 4.95 10.97 -11.33
N LEU A 26 3.88 10.88 -10.56
CA LEU A 26 2.73 10.04 -10.83
C LEU A 26 1.57 10.92 -11.28
N GLN A 27 1.01 10.63 -12.47
CA GLN A 27 -0.25 11.29 -12.88
C GLN A 27 -0.19 12.83 -12.85
N GLU A 28 0.97 13.41 -13.17
CA GLU A 28 1.25 14.85 -13.20
C GLU A 28 1.27 15.58 -11.84
N VAL A 29 0.58 15.06 -10.82
CA VAL A 29 0.39 15.72 -9.51
C VAL A 29 0.85 14.88 -8.32
N GLY A 30 0.98 13.59 -8.49
CA GLY A 30 1.46 12.69 -7.43
C GLY A 30 2.97 12.50 -7.48
N HIS A 31 3.54 12.11 -6.36
CA HIS A 31 4.98 11.89 -6.22
C HIS A 31 5.25 10.51 -5.62
N LEU A 32 6.23 9.82 -6.16
CA LEU A 32 6.82 8.60 -5.59
C LEU A 32 8.25 8.90 -5.19
N LYS A 33 8.61 8.50 -3.98
CA LYS A 33 10.00 8.44 -3.51
C LYS A 33 10.27 7.06 -2.95
N ALA A 34 11.43 6.51 -3.25
CA ALA A 34 11.89 5.25 -2.68
C ALA A 34 13.37 5.35 -2.36
N ALA A 35 13.78 4.72 -1.25
CA ALA A 35 15.18 4.60 -0.87
C ALA A 35 15.43 3.17 -0.38
N ALA A 36 16.44 2.52 -0.94
CA ALA A 36 16.87 1.20 -0.51
C ALA A 36 18.30 1.26 0.01
N SER A 37 18.51 0.63 1.17
CA SER A 37 19.84 0.40 1.76
C SER A 37 20.09 -1.10 1.84
N PHE A 38 21.28 -1.56 1.49
CA PHE A 38 21.60 -2.98 1.44
C PHE A 38 23.11 -3.20 1.63
N ASP A 39 23.46 -4.42 2.03
CA ASP A 39 24.84 -4.88 2.00
C ASP A 39 25.16 -5.38 0.57
N PRO A 40 26.12 -4.76 -0.15
CA PRO A 40 26.50 -5.22 -1.51
C PRO A 40 27.05 -6.65 -1.55
N LYS A 41 27.52 -7.16 -0.41
CA LYS A 41 28.05 -8.52 -0.28
C LYS A 41 26.96 -9.54 0.14
N ASP A 42 25.85 -9.05 0.70
CA ASP A 42 24.75 -9.90 1.19
C ASP A 42 23.39 -9.26 0.94
N LEU A 43 22.87 -9.42 -0.26
CA LEU A 43 21.56 -8.90 -0.67
C LEU A 43 20.35 -9.54 0.04
N ARG A 44 20.58 -10.44 1.01
CA ARG A 44 19.52 -10.99 1.87
C ARG A 44 19.08 -10.00 2.95
N ASN A 45 19.83 -8.92 3.10
CA ASN A 45 19.53 -7.86 4.06
C ASN A 45 19.30 -6.55 3.29
N VAL A 46 18.07 -6.10 3.28
CA VAL A 46 17.64 -4.89 2.56
C VAL A 46 16.68 -4.11 3.47
N GLU A 47 16.88 -2.82 3.51
CA GLU A 47 15.93 -1.87 4.10
C GLU A 47 15.38 -1.00 2.98
N LEU A 48 14.05 -0.88 2.90
CA LEU A 48 13.35 -0.15 1.86
C LEU A 48 12.35 0.82 2.48
N ASP A 49 12.54 2.10 2.21
CA ASP A 49 11.57 3.15 2.49
C ASP A 49 10.85 3.54 1.20
N MET A 50 9.54 3.70 1.26
CA MET A 50 8.73 4.15 0.14
C MET A 50 7.70 5.17 0.61
N GLU A 51 7.55 6.24 -0.16
CA GLU A 51 6.50 7.24 0.03
C GLU A 51 5.82 7.51 -1.31
N VAL A 52 4.50 7.38 -1.32
CA VAL A 52 3.64 7.86 -2.41
C VAL A 52 2.79 8.97 -1.85
N ASP A 53 2.78 10.09 -2.49
CA ASP A 53 1.98 11.25 -2.09
C ASP A 53 1.07 11.70 -3.23
N ASN A 54 -0.16 12.08 -2.88
CA ASN A 54 -1.17 12.63 -3.80
C ASN A 54 -1.45 11.79 -5.05
N MET A 55 -1.50 10.46 -4.93
CA MET A 55 -1.90 9.59 -6.03
C MET A 55 -3.43 9.61 -6.18
N LEU A 56 -3.93 10.04 -7.33
CA LEU A 56 -5.36 10.18 -7.60
C LEU A 56 -6.00 8.83 -7.88
N LEU A 57 -6.93 8.40 -7.03
CA LEU A 57 -7.54 7.07 -7.09
C LEU A 57 -8.47 6.87 -8.29
N HIS A 58 -9.11 7.93 -8.82
CA HIS A 58 -9.96 7.81 -10.01
C HIS A 58 -9.18 7.32 -11.25
N GLN A 59 -7.87 7.56 -11.32
CA GLN A 59 -7.02 7.05 -12.41
C GLN A 59 -6.68 5.54 -12.23
N LEU A 60 -6.97 4.99 -11.07
CA LEU A 60 -6.90 3.55 -10.78
C LEU A 60 -8.27 2.86 -10.87
N ASP A 61 -9.28 3.52 -11.44
CA ASP A 61 -10.65 3.03 -11.51
C ASP A 61 -10.76 1.62 -12.14
N ALA A 62 -9.97 1.34 -13.17
CA ALA A 62 -9.93 0.01 -13.79
C ALA A 62 -9.57 -1.09 -12.78
N TYR A 63 -8.66 -0.83 -11.85
CA TYR A 63 -8.31 -1.75 -10.78
C TYR A 63 -9.43 -1.86 -9.73
N GLY A 64 -10.06 -0.75 -9.36
CA GLY A 64 -11.19 -0.74 -8.44
C GLY A 64 -12.37 -1.57 -8.97
N ARG A 65 -12.69 -1.45 -10.26
CA ARG A 65 -13.71 -2.26 -10.93
C ARG A 65 -13.31 -3.73 -10.98
N TRP A 66 -12.07 -4.02 -11.38
CA TRP A 66 -11.59 -5.40 -11.53
C TRP A 66 -11.50 -6.16 -10.21
N TYR A 67 -10.90 -5.56 -9.17
CA TYR A 67 -10.62 -6.26 -7.91
C TYR A 67 -11.69 -6.10 -6.84
N ALA A 68 -12.48 -5.05 -6.89
CA ALA A 68 -13.48 -4.75 -5.87
C ALA A 68 -14.90 -4.60 -6.42
N ALA A 69 -15.10 -4.74 -7.73
CA ALA A 69 -16.37 -4.51 -8.42
C ALA A 69 -16.99 -3.12 -8.13
N HIS A 70 -16.16 -2.15 -7.78
CA HIS A 70 -16.57 -0.79 -7.48
C HIS A 70 -15.66 0.23 -8.15
N PRO A 71 -16.22 1.23 -8.85
CA PRO A 71 -15.42 2.33 -9.38
C PRO A 71 -14.87 3.21 -8.26
N LEU A 72 -13.63 3.67 -8.44
CA LEU A 72 -13.00 4.67 -7.60
C LEU A 72 -13.25 6.06 -8.23
N GLU A 73 -14.28 6.77 -7.74
CA GLU A 73 -14.73 8.03 -8.35
C GLU A 73 -13.87 9.23 -7.94
N ASP A 74 -13.37 9.25 -6.71
CA ASP A 74 -12.48 10.29 -6.16
C ASP A 74 -11.65 9.75 -5.01
N GLY A 75 -10.60 10.45 -4.68
CA GLY A 75 -9.71 10.18 -3.57
C GLY A 75 -8.26 10.50 -3.91
N ALA A 76 -7.53 11.01 -2.94
CA ALA A 76 -6.09 11.20 -3.01
C ALA A 76 -5.41 10.28 -1.99
N LEU A 77 -4.58 9.36 -2.48
CA LEU A 77 -3.86 8.39 -1.65
C LEU A 77 -2.49 8.94 -1.27
N ARG A 78 -2.21 8.86 0.01
CA ARG A 78 -0.85 8.86 0.57
C ARG A 78 -0.51 7.48 1.12
N TYR A 79 0.66 6.98 0.77
CA TYR A 79 1.17 5.70 1.25
C TYR A 79 2.60 5.87 1.74
N VAL A 80 2.89 5.36 2.92
CA VAL A 80 4.23 5.33 3.50
C VAL A 80 4.53 3.90 3.93
N SER A 81 5.70 3.41 3.56
CA SER A 81 6.15 2.06 3.92
C SER A 81 7.59 2.10 4.39
N HIS A 82 7.85 1.38 5.47
CA HIS A 82 9.19 1.02 5.92
C HIS A 82 9.28 -0.50 5.99
N THR A 83 10.16 -1.08 5.21
CA THR A 83 10.30 -2.54 5.06
C THR A 83 11.72 -2.97 5.34
N VAL A 84 11.89 -3.90 6.25
CA VAL A 84 13.16 -4.56 6.54
C VAL A 84 13.07 -6.02 6.09
N LEU A 85 13.96 -6.42 5.20
CA LEU A 85 14.19 -7.81 4.82
C LEU A 85 15.49 -8.27 5.47
N LYS A 86 15.43 -9.32 6.27
CA LYS A 86 16.60 -9.89 6.92
C LYS A 86 16.59 -11.41 6.85
N ASN A 87 17.56 -11.97 6.12
CA ASN A 87 17.71 -13.42 5.92
C ASN A 87 16.45 -14.13 5.38
N GLY A 88 15.62 -13.42 4.60
CA GLY A 88 14.36 -13.93 4.06
C GLY A 88 13.14 -13.65 4.94
N PHE A 89 13.30 -13.08 6.12
CA PHE A 89 12.19 -12.62 6.94
C PHE A 89 11.88 -11.17 6.63
N ILE A 90 10.62 -10.89 6.29
CA ILE A 90 10.11 -9.53 6.04
C ILE A 90 9.41 -8.96 7.29
N ASP A 91 9.74 -7.73 7.63
CA ASP A 91 9.00 -6.89 8.58
C ASP A 91 8.72 -5.55 7.91
N SER A 92 7.45 -5.28 7.63
CA SER A 92 7.02 -4.10 6.91
C SER A 92 5.92 -3.38 7.66
N GLN A 93 6.11 -2.10 7.89
CA GLN A 93 5.11 -1.19 8.43
C GLN A 93 4.58 -0.34 7.28
N ASN A 94 3.27 -0.39 7.06
CA ASN A 94 2.62 0.30 5.95
C ASN A 94 1.51 1.16 6.49
N SER A 95 1.49 2.43 6.12
CA SER A 95 0.44 3.37 6.46
C SER A 95 -0.19 3.93 5.18
N LEU A 96 -1.51 3.83 5.10
CA LEU A 96 -2.31 4.37 4.02
C LEU A 96 -3.24 5.45 4.56
N ARG A 97 -3.32 6.56 3.84
CA ARG A 97 -4.29 7.61 4.07
C ARG A 97 -4.95 7.97 2.75
N VAL A 98 -6.27 7.98 2.74
CA VAL A 98 -7.04 8.42 1.58
C VAL A 98 -7.95 9.57 1.99
N ASP A 99 -7.69 10.72 1.42
CA ASP A 99 -8.52 11.90 1.58
C ASP A 99 -9.65 11.89 0.52
N ARG A 100 -10.84 12.31 0.87
CA ARG A 100 -12.03 12.44 0.00
C ARG A 100 -12.38 11.16 -0.77
N LEU A 101 -12.17 9.99 -0.17
CA LEU A 101 -12.49 8.71 -0.83
C LEU A 101 -13.95 8.67 -1.26
N LYS A 102 -14.20 8.48 -2.55
CA LYS A 102 -15.53 8.27 -3.12
C LYS A 102 -15.55 6.99 -3.93
N VAL A 103 -16.36 6.05 -3.49
CA VAL A 103 -16.56 4.75 -4.11
C VAL A 103 -17.94 4.71 -4.75
N GLY A 104 -17.99 4.39 -6.03
CA GLY A 104 -19.24 4.31 -6.79
C GLY A 104 -20.06 3.06 -6.51
N LYS A 105 -21.19 2.93 -7.19
CA LYS A 105 -22.03 1.74 -7.08
C LYS A 105 -21.33 0.53 -7.66
N ARG A 106 -21.68 -0.66 -7.16
CA ARG A 106 -21.17 -1.92 -7.70
C ARG A 106 -21.46 -2.03 -9.20
N VAL A 107 -20.48 -2.51 -9.94
CA VAL A 107 -20.60 -2.83 -11.36
C VAL A 107 -20.47 -4.34 -11.55
N ASP A 108 -21.39 -4.94 -12.31
CA ASP A 108 -21.43 -6.40 -12.52
C ASP A 108 -20.62 -6.76 -13.78
N GLU A 109 -19.36 -6.35 -13.85
CA GLU A 109 -18.50 -6.67 -14.98
C GLU A 109 -17.93 -8.09 -14.89
N HIS A 110 -17.66 -8.59 -13.69
CA HIS A 110 -17.33 -9.99 -13.38
C HIS A 110 -17.35 -10.23 -11.87
N ASP A 111 -17.33 -11.50 -11.47
CA ASP A 111 -17.24 -11.88 -10.05
C ASP A 111 -15.77 -11.82 -9.60
N PRO A 112 -15.37 -10.88 -8.73
CA PRO A 112 -14.01 -10.77 -8.24
C PRO A 112 -13.60 -11.88 -7.27
N GLY A 113 -14.46 -12.88 -7.01
CA GLY A 113 -14.18 -14.03 -6.17
C GLY A 113 -14.34 -13.79 -4.66
N ILE A 114 -13.76 -14.69 -3.86
CA ILE A 114 -13.94 -14.74 -2.39
C ILE A 114 -13.31 -13.58 -1.61
N TYR A 115 -12.52 -12.75 -2.25
CA TYR A 115 -11.84 -11.61 -1.61
C TYR A 115 -12.56 -10.28 -1.82
N VAL A 116 -13.84 -10.31 -2.18
CA VAL A 116 -14.63 -9.09 -2.33
C VAL A 116 -14.82 -8.43 -0.98
N LEU A 117 -14.10 -7.36 -0.77
CA LEU A 117 -14.43 -6.44 0.30
C LEU A 117 -15.74 -5.73 -0.10
N PRO A 118 -16.72 -5.59 0.78
CA PRO A 118 -17.81 -4.66 0.55
C PRO A 118 -17.26 -3.23 0.66
N LEU A 119 -16.56 -2.81 -0.40
CA LEU A 119 -15.70 -1.60 -0.41
C LEU A 119 -16.47 -0.35 -0.02
N ARG A 120 -17.76 -0.24 -0.44
CA ARG A 120 -18.60 0.89 -0.03
C ARG A 120 -18.90 0.89 1.46
N LEU A 121 -19.17 -0.30 2.03
CA LEU A 121 -19.41 -0.44 3.46
C LEU A 121 -18.12 -0.15 4.24
N ALA A 122 -17.01 -0.73 3.81
CA ALA A 122 -15.70 -0.48 4.41
C ALA A 122 -15.33 1.01 4.33
N ALA A 123 -15.47 1.63 3.16
CA ALA A 123 -15.21 3.06 2.98
C ALA A 123 -16.12 3.92 3.87
N GLY A 124 -17.39 3.57 4.02
CA GLY A 124 -18.33 4.30 4.88
C GLY A 124 -18.04 4.17 6.37
N LEU A 125 -17.54 3.00 6.81
CA LEU A 125 -17.22 2.73 8.21
C LEU A 125 -15.85 3.25 8.63
N LEU A 126 -14.90 3.27 7.71
CA LEU A 126 -13.51 3.66 7.98
C LEU A 126 -13.28 5.17 7.82
N LYS A 127 -14.17 5.87 7.13
CA LYS A 127 -14.11 7.33 7.03
C LYS A 127 -14.35 7.99 8.37
N ASP A 128 -13.52 8.95 8.70
CA ASP A 128 -13.80 9.90 9.77
C ASP A 128 -14.88 10.93 9.35
N VAL A 129 -15.19 11.87 10.25
CA VAL A 129 -16.16 12.96 10.00
C VAL A 129 -15.75 13.91 8.85
N HIS A 130 -14.49 13.87 8.42
CA HIS A 130 -13.94 14.66 7.32
C HIS A 130 -13.84 13.88 6.01
N GLY A 131 -14.26 12.61 5.98
CA GLY A 131 -14.19 11.74 4.81
C GLY A 131 -12.78 11.16 4.56
N VAL A 132 -11.93 11.11 5.57
CA VAL A 132 -10.58 10.54 5.54
C VAL A 132 -10.62 9.08 5.97
N VAL A 133 -9.91 8.23 5.24
CA VAL A 133 -9.66 6.83 5.62
C VAL A 133 -8.18 6.68 5.96
N GLU A 134 -7.90 6.19 7.16
CA GLU A 134 -6.54 5.86 7.60
C GLU A 134 -6.44 4.38 7.96
N LEU A 135 -5.36 3.75 7.53
CA LEU A 135 -5.15 2.32 7.70
C LEU A 135 -3.66 2.00 7.86
N ASP A 136 -3.32 1.34 8.96
CA ASP A 136 -1.99 0.77 9.18
C ASP A 136 -2.04 -0.74 8.94
N VAL A 137 -1.14 -1.22 8.08
CA VAL A 137 -1.07 -2.62 7.67
C VAL A 137 0.34 -3.15 7.93
N PRO A 138 0.61 -3.69 9.13
CA PRO A 138 1.86 -4.38 9.38
C PRO A 138 1.89 -5.72 8.63
N VAL A 139 3.01 -6.03 7.97
CA VAL A 139 3.23 -7.29 7.27
C VAL A 139 4.50 -7.92 7.80
N LYS A 140 4.39 -9.11 8.39
CA LYS A 140 5.54 -9.87 8.90
C LYS A 140 5.45 -11.31 8.44
N GLY A 141 6.58 -11.89 8.03
CA GLY A 141 6.61 -13.31 7.67
C GLY A 141 7.93 -13.75 7.08
N ASP A 142 8.03 -15.05 6.88
CA ASP A 142 9.17 -15.67 6.21
C ASP A 142 8.84 -15.87 4.72
N LEU A 143 9.60 -15.22 3.85
CA LEU A 143 9.44 -15.33 2.39
C LEU A 143 9.79 -16.73 1.85
N LYS A 144 10.48 -17.54 2.66
CA LYS A 144 10.80 -18.93 2.32
C LYS A 144 9.65 -19.89 2.64
N ASP A 145 8.67 -19.45 3.45
CA ASP A 145 7.48 -20.23 3.74
C ASP A 145 6.50 -20.16 2.53
N PRO A 146 6.23 -21.29 1.85
CA PRO A 146 5.30 -21.31 0.72
C PRO A 146 3.87 -20.90 1.08
N GLN A 147 3.51 -20.95 2.36
CA GLN A 147 2.20 -20.54 2.88
C GLN A 147 2.13 -19.05 3.19
N PHE A 148 3.27 -18.35 3.24
CA PHE A 148 3.30 -16.91 3.45
C PHE A 148 2.69 -16.18 2.24
N LYS A 149 1.55 -15.57 2.47
CA LYS A 149 0.84 -14.77 1.46
C LYS A 149 0.46 -13.43 2.05
N VAL A 150 0.88 -12.36 1.43
CA VAL A 150 0.61 -10.99 1.90
C VAL A 150 -0.89 -10.66 1.84
N TRP A 151 -1.60 -11.13 0.82
CA TRP A 151 -3.01 -10.80 0.61
C TRP A 151 -3.94 -11.24 1.74
N PRO A 152 -3.86 -12.46 2.30
CA PRO A 152 -4.64 -12.85 3.48
C PRO A 152 -4.38 -11.96 4.70
N ILE A 153 -3.15 -11.48 4.88
CA ILE A 153 -2.80 -10.57 5.99
C ILE A 153 -3.53 -9.24 5.82
N ILE A 154 -3.45 -8.64 4.64
CA ILE A 154 -4.16 -7.39 4.32
C ILE A 154 -5.66 -7.58 4.52
N TRP A 155 -6.22 -8.68 4.02
CA TRP A 155 -7.63 -9.01 4.19
C TRP A 155 -8.06 -9.12 5.64
N GLN A 156 -7.27 -9.79 6.48
CA GLN A 156 -7.56 -9.94 7.90
C GLN A 156 -7.55 -8.60 8.64
N VAL A 157 -6.59 -7.72 8.33
CA VAL A 157 -6.53 -6.36 8.90
C VAL A 157 -7.78 -5.57 8.53
N LEU A 158 -8.16 -5.56 7.26
CA LEU A 158 -9.36 -4.87 6.78
C LEU A 158 -10.63 -5.41 7.42
N LYS A 159 -10.77 -6.74 7.50
CA LYS A 159 -11.91 -7.39 8.17
C LYS A 159 -12.02 -7.00 9.64
N ASN A 160 -10.92 -7.01 10.37
CA ASN A 160 -10.89 -6.67 11.79
C ASN A 160 -11.28 -5.20 12.02
N LEU A 161 -10.86 -4.29 11.14
CA LEU A 161 -11.23 -2.88 11.21
C LEU A 161 -12.74 -2.68 10.99
N VAL A 162 -13.31 -3.34 9.98
CA VAL A 162 -14.75 -3.28 9.71
C VAL A 162 -15.54 -3.83 10.91
N VAL A 163 -15.15 -4.98 11.45
CA VAL A 163 -15.82 -5.57 12.64
C VAL A 163 -15.72 -4.62 13.82
N LYS A 164 -14.56 -4.02 14.07
CA LYS A 164 -14.37 -3.08 15.18
C LYS A 164 -15.23 -1.82 15.02
N ALA A 165 -15.34 -1.29 13.80
CA ALA A 165 -16.17 -0.12 13.51
C ALA A 165 -17.67 -0.40 13.70
N VAL A 166 -18.14 -1.60 13.32
CA VAL A 166 -19.55 -2.01 13.51
C VAL A 166 -19.87 -2.31 14.97
N SER A 167 -18.90 -2.84 15.73
CA SER A 167 -19.09 -3.24 17.14
C SER A 167 -18.85 -2.09 18.13
N ALA A 168 -18.40 -0.93 17.68
CA ALA A 168 -18.27 0.25 18.53
C ALA A 168 -19.67 0.71 18.97
N PRO A 169 -19.95 0.84 20.29
CA PRO A 169 -21.23 1.38 20.75
C PRO A 169 -21.41 2.77 20.15
N GLY A 170 -22.57 2.98 19.53
CA GLY A 170 -22.90 4.19 18.80
C GLY A 170 -22.60 5.46 19.61
N ARG A 171 -21.87 6.36 18.98
CA ARG A 171 -21.77 7.74 19.41
C ARG A 171 -22.92 8.55 18.87
#